data_aa1646fd2656246d0c463ce60c6a5990
#
_entry.id   aa1646fd2656246d0c463ce60c6a5990
#
_cell.length_a   1.000
_cell.length_b   1.000
_cell.length_c   1.000
_cell.angle_alpha   90.00
_cell.angle_beta   90.00
_cell.angle_gamma   90.00
#
_symmetry.space_group_name_H-M   'P 1'
#
loop_
_entity.id
_entity.type
_entity.pdbx_description
1 polymer ?
#
loop_
_entity_poly.entity_id
_entity_poly.type
_entity_poly.pdbx_seq_one_letter_code
_entity_poly.pdbx_strand_id
1 'polypeptide(L)'
;MKKKLLIILPILVILVVVLMYFLPKGGDVRIVRQEIGDSASFSAEEIHGAMETAQEHFRKEFDDCTLLTITYDEEYSDRLAPGWAENYGAEEAIVLYSSFHVGANAEACFNPNSTYSKWQWILTRNRGEDWVLQTWGYG
;
A
#
# COMPACT_ATOMS: atom_id res chain seq x y z
N MET A 1 18.88 -8.14 45.97
CA MET A 1 18.53 -8.59 44.63
C MET A 1 17.05 -8.47 44.28
N LYS A 2 16.14 -8.95 45.10
CA LYS A 2 14.68 -8.86 44.83
C LYS A 2 14.14 -7.43 44.69
N LYS A 3 14.67 -6.43 45.43
CA LYS A 3 14.24 -5.04 45.38
C LYS A 3 14.67 -4.34 44.08
N LYS A 4 15.83 -4.67 43.50
CA LYS A 4 16.30 -4.14 42.21
C LYS A 4 15.49 -4.70 41.05
N LEU A 5 15.10 -5.96 41.10
CA LEU A 5 14.25 -6.60 40.09
C LEU A 5 12.85 -5.99 40.06
N LEU A 6 12.32 -5.60 41.24
CA LEU A 6 10.98 -4.99 41.37
C LEU A 6 10.89 -3.59 40.74
N ILE A 7 12.02 -2.87 40.64
CA ILE A 7 12.10 -1.54 40.02
C ILE A 7 12.42 -1.64 38.52
N ILE A 8 13.22 -2.63 38.09
CA ILE A 8 13.62 -2.81 36.70
C ILE A 8 12.43 -3.23 35.83
N LEU A 9 11.54 -4.08 36.35
CA LEU A 9 10.40 -4.60 35.60
C LEU A 9 9.42 -3.50 35.14
N PRO A 10 8.96 -2.55 36.00
CA PRO A 10 8.09 -1.46 35.54
C PRO A 10 8.81 -0.49 34.60
N ILE A 11 10.09 -0.26 34.77
CA ILE A 11 10.87 0.59 33.86
C ILE A 11 10.95 -0.05 32.45
N LEU A 12 11.17 -1.35 32.40
CA LEU A 12 11.19 -2.09 31.13
C LEU A 12 9.83 -2.06 30.42
N VAL A 13 8.73 -2.21 31.18
CA VAL A 13 7.37 -2.12 30.64
C VAL A 13 7.08 -0.73 30.09
N ILE A 14 7.45 0.32 30.82
CA ILE A 14 7.30 1.71 30.38
C ILE A 14 8.13 1.95 29.10
N LEU A 15 9.35 1.46 29.04
CA LEU A 15 10.22 1.60 27.87
C LEU A 15 9.62 0.90 26.65
N VAL A 16 9.07 -0.30 26.81
CA VAL A 16 8.40 -1.05 25.73
C VAL A 16 7.14 -0.32 25.26
N VAL A 17 6.34 0.21 26.17
CA VAL A 17 5.13 0.99 25.83
C VAL A 17 5.51 2.26 25.09
N VAL A 18 6.54 2.98 25.54
CA VAL A 18 7.06 4.19 24.87
C VAL A 18 7.61 3.82 23.49
N LEU A 19 8.36 2.74 23.37
CA LEU A 19 8.87 2.27 22.06
C LEU A 19 7.73 1.92 21.10
N MET A 20 6.66 1.27 21.60
CA MET A 20 5.48 0.96 20.78
C MET A 20 4.72 2.21 20.33
N TYR A 21 4.78 3.30 21.09
CA TYR A 21 4.20 4.59 20.70
C TYR A 21 5.00 5.31 19.61
N PHE A 22 6.31 5.12 19.56
CA PHE A 22 7.22 5.75 18.61
C PHE A 22 7.55 4.86 17.39
N LEU A 23 7.12 3.59 17.38
CA LEU A 23 7.24 2.75 16.18
C LEU A 23 6.33 3.32 15.09
N PRO A 24 6.83 3.45 13.84
CA PRO A 24 6.02 3.83 12.71
C PRO A 24 4.81 2.89 12.62
N LYS A 25 3.61 3.46 12.69
CA LYS A 25 2.39 2.70 12.45
C LYS A 25 2.21 2.65 10.94
N GLY A 26 2.51 1.54 10.33
CA GLY A 26 2.29 1.32 8.91
C GLY A 26 0.86 1.63 8.46
N GLY A 27 0.61 1.56 7.17
CA GLY A 27 -0.71 1.75 6.59
C GLY A 27 -1.70 0.65 6.99
N ASP A 28 -2.95 1.03 7.16
CA ASP A 28 -4.04 0.12 7.50
C ASP A 28 -4.79 -0.32 6.23
N VAL A 29 -4.81 -1.61 5.96
CA VAL A 29 -5.52 -2.22 4.82
C VAL A 29 -6.68 -3.14 5.26
N ARG A 30 -7.04 -3.15 6.56
CA ARG A 30 -8.03 -4.10 7.10
C ARG A 30 -9.45 -3.90 6.56
N ILE A 31 -9.79 -2.68 6.17
CA ILE A 31 -11.12 -2.32 5.67
C ILE A 31 -11.16 -2.06 4.17
N VAL A 32 -10.06 -2.33 3.47
CA VAL A 32 -9.97 -2.05 2.03
C VAL A 32 -11.03 -2.82 1.26
N ARG A 33 -11.74 -2.12 0.38
CA ARG A 33 -12.64 -2.74 -0.59
C ARG A 33 -11.90 -2.89 -1.91
N GLN A 34 -11.77 -4.13 -2.35
CA GLN A 34 -11.21 -4.45 -3.66
C GLN A 34 -12.33 -4.42 -4.71
N GLU A 35 -12.12 -3.63 -5.74
CA GLU A 35 -13.06 -3.46 -6.84
C GLU A 35 -12.42 -3.97 -8.12
N ILE A 36 -12.94 -5.09 -8.63
CA ILE A 36 -12.48 -5.71 -9.87
C ILE A 36 -13.65 -5.72 -10.83
N GLY A 37 -13.49 -5.01 -11.94
CA GLY A 37 -14.41 -5.10 -13.08
C GLY A 37 -14.13 -6.34 -13.94
N ASP A 38 -14.93 -6.52 -14.97
CA ASP A 38 -14.67 -7.54 -15.98
C ASP A 38 -13.33 -7.27 -16.67
N SER A 39 -12.57 -8.30 -16.95
CA SER A 39 -11.30 -8.20 -17.65
C SER A 39 -11.11 -9.32 -18.67
N ALA A 40 -10.70 -8.93 -19.86
CA ALA A 40 -10.18 -9.84 -20.88
C ALA A 40 -8.65 -9.94 -20.84
N SER A 41 -7.96 -8.96 -20.25
CA SER A 41 -6.51 -8.87 -20.22
C SER A 41 -5.87 -9.73 -19.13
N PHE A 42 -6.52 -9.81 -17.95
CA PHE A 42 -6.00 -10.53 -16.79
C PHE A 42 -7.08 -11.35 -16.10
N SER A 43 -6.69 -12.47 -15.52
CA SER A 43 -7.58 -13.23 -14.64
C SER A 43 -7.81 -12.49 -13.32
N ALA A 44 -8.87 -12.82 -12.61
CA ALA A 44 -9.12 -12.28 -11.28
C ALA A 44 -7.96 -12.56 -10.31
N GLU A 45 -7.33 -13.73 -10.40
CA GLU A 45 -6.18 -14.11 -9.59
C GLU A 45 -4.97 -13.22 -9.86
N GLU A 46 -4.68 -12.93 -11.14
CA GLU A 46 -3.60 -12.03 -11.53
C GLU A 46 -3.83 -10.60 -11.03
N ILE A 47 -5.07 -10.10 -11.11
CA ILE A 47 -5.44 -8.79 -10.59
C ILE A 47 -5.31 -8.75 -9.06
N HIS A 48 -5.79 -9.77 -8.36
CA HIS A 48 -5.62 -9.88 -6.91
C HIS A 48 -4.15 -9.89 -6.49
N GLY A 49 -3.29 -10.59 -7.24
CA GLY A 49 -1.85 -10.58 -7.01
C GLY A 49 -1.22 -9.19 -7.10
N ALA A 50 -1.63 -8.41 -8.10
CA ALA A 50 -1.21 -7.02 -8.23
C ALA A 50 -1.72 -6.13 -7.08
N MET A 51 -2.98 -6.29 -6.71
CA MET A 51 -3.58 -5.58 -5.57
C MET A 51 -2.87 -5.90 -4.25
N GLU A 52 -2.54 -7.17 -4.01
CA GLU A 52 -1.84 -7.58 -2.79
C GLU A 52 -0.43 -6.98 -2.72
N THR A 53 0.28 -6.94 -3.84
CA THR A 53 1.61 -6.30 -3.93
C THR A 53 1.54 -4.80 -3.59
N ALA A 54 0.55 -4.08 -4.11
CA ALA A 54 0.33 -2.68 -3.78
C ALA A 54 -0.07 -2.47 -2.31
N GLN A 55 -0.94 -3.31 -1.78
CA GLN A 55 -1.36 -3.26 -0.37
C GLN A 55 -0.20 -3.55 0.59
N GLU A 56 0.69 -4.47 0.24
CA GLU A 56 1.88 -4.76 1.05
C GLU A 56 2.78 -3.54 1.16
N HIS A 57 2.99 -2.82 0.05
CA HIS A 57 3.72 -1.57 0.06
C HIS A 57 3.03 -0.49 0.91
N PHE A 58 1.70 -0.39 0.78
CA PHE A 58 0.91 0.54 1.59
C PHE A 58 1.06 0.28 3.09
N ARG A 59 1.01 -0.99 3.53
CA ARG A 59 1.25 -1.37 4.94
C ARG A 59 2.60 -0.92 5.45
N LYS A 60 3.63 -0.96 4.62
CA LYS A 60 5.01 -0.66 5.02
C LYS A 60 5.32 0.84 5.02
N GLU A 61 4.79 1.59 4.07
CA GLU A 61 5.28 2.93 3.74
C GLU A 61 4.26 4.05 4.02
N PHE A 62 2.98 3.74 4.20
CA PHE A 62 1.93 4.74 4.37
C PHE A 62 1.50 4.89 5.83
N ASP A 63 2.40 5.35 6.66
CA ASP A 63 2.17 5.51 8.10
C ASP A 63 0.98 6.42 8.38
N ASP A 64 0.13 6.02 9.32
CA ASP A 64 -1.10 6.71 9.73
C ASP A 64 -2.10 6.97 8.57
N CYS A 65 -2.06 6.14 7.54
CA CYS A 65 -3.01 6.16 6.44
C CYS A 65 -3.88 4.89 6.46
N THR A 66 -5.11 5.01 5.99
CA THR A 66 -6.06 3.90 5.86
C THR A 66 -6.50 3.74 4.42
N LEU A 67 -6.22 2.59 3.82
CA LEU A 67 -6.64 2.29 2.46
C LEU A 67 -8.14 1.97 2.46
N LEU A 68 -8.90 2.71 1.66
CA LEU A 68 -10.36 2.59 1.58
C LEU A 68 -10.78 1.71 0.41
N THR A 69 -10.22 1.97 -0.76
CA THR A 69 -10.49 1.21 -1.98
C THR A 69 -9.21 0.96 -2.75
N ILE A 70 -9.17 -0.16 -3.45
CA ILE A 70 -8.21 -0.43 -4.52
C ILE A 70 -8.98 -1.03 -5.69
N THR A 71 -8.80 -0.45 -6.86
CA THR A 71 -9.65 -0.70 -8.03
C THR A 71 -8.80 -1.08 -9.24
N TYR A 72 -9.25 -2.10 -9.95
CA TYR A 72 -8.85 -2.39 -11.31
C TYR A 72 -10.01 -2.10 -12.24
N ASP A 73 -9.78 -1.21 -13.18
CA ASP A 73 -10.65 -0.91 -14.31
C ASP A 73 -9.86 -1.14 -15.60
N GLU A 74 -10.35 -2.04 -16.45
CA GLU A 74 -9.60 -2.48 -17.65
C GLU A 74 -9.35 -1.33 -18.62
N GLU A 75 -10.35 -0.52 -18.89
CA GLU A 75 -10.20 0.61 -19.82
C GLU A 75 -9.17 1.63 -19.31
N TYR A 76 -9.21 1.91 -18.02
CA TYR A 76 -8.24 2.79 -17.37
C TYR A 76 -6.82 2.21 -17.42
N SER A 77 -6.66 0.94 -17.05
CA SER A 77 -5.37 0.26 -17.05
C SER A 77 -4.81 0.12 -18.46
N ASP A 78 -5.58 -0.37 -19.41
CA ASP A 78 -5.13 -0.64 -20.78
C ASP A 78 -4.70 0.63 -21.53
N ARG A 79 -5.27 1.78 -21.17
CA ARG A 79 -4.84 3.06 -21.73
C ARG A 79 -3.43 3.47 -21.31
N LEU A 80 -3.01 3.12 -20.09
CA LEU A 80 -1.75 3.56 -19.48
C LEU A 80 -0.67 2.48 -19.47
N ALA A 81 -1.06 1.22 -19.38
CA ALA A 81 -0.16 0.10 -19.17
C ALA A 81 0.91 -0.07 -20.27
N PRO A 82 0.62 0.08 -21.57
CA PRO A 82 1.66 -0.08 -22.61
C PRO A 82 2.83 0.88 -22.44
N GLY A 83 2.57 2.14 -22.13
CA GLY A 83 3.62 3.15 -21.90
C GLY A 83 4.45 2.82 -20.66
N TRP A 84 3.84 2.34 -19.61
CA TRP A 84 4.55 1.93 -18.40
C TRP A 84 5.38 0.67 -18.60
N ALA A 85 4.86 -0.33 -19.31
CA ALA A 85 5.62 -1.53 -19.67
C ALA A 85 6.87 -1.16 -20.48
N GLU A 86 6.73 -0.30 -21.48
CA GLU A 86 7.86 0.20 -22.27
C GLU A 86 8.89 0.93 -21.41
N ASN A 87 8.45 1.85 -20.54
CA ASN A 87 9.34 2.62 -19.67
C ASN A 87 10.20 1.75 -18.75
N TYR A 88 9.66 0.63 -18.30
CA TYR A 88 10.36 -0.30 -17.39
C TYR A 88 10.95 -1.52 -18.12
N GLY A 89 10.84 -1.59 -19.43
CA GLY A 89 11.36 -2.71 -20.20
C GLY A 89 10.72 -4.06 -19.85
N ALA A 90 9.44 -4.05 -19.47
CA ALA A 90 8.68 -5.23 -19.09
C ALA A 90 7.72 -5.66 -20.18
N GLU A 91 7.33 -6.94 -20.17
CA GLU A 91 6.39 -7.47 -21.16
C GLU A 91 4.96 -6.99 -20.93
N GLU A 92 4.57 -6.78 -19.68
CA GLU A 92 3.24 -6.31 -19.34
C GLU A 92 3.24 -5.41 -18.09
N ALA A 93 2.24 -4.54 -18.02
CA ALA A 93 1.96 -3.69 -16.87
C ALA A 93 0.48 -3.73 -16.52
N ILE A 94 0.19 -3.44 -15.27
CA ILE A 94 -1.15 -3.20 -14.75
C ILE A 94 -1.16 -1.89 -13.97
N VAL A 95 -2.17 -1.08 -14.18
CA VAL A 95 -2.37 0.17 -13.45
C VAL A 95 -3.62 0.06 -12.61
N LEU A 96 -3.44 0.13 -11.29
CA LEU A 96 -4.51 0.18 -10.32
C LEU A 96 -4.67 1.61 -9.83
N TYR A 97 -5.82 1.94 -9.27
CA TYR A 97 -5.97 3.17 -8.52
C TYR A 97 -6.70 2.92 -7.20
N SER A 98 -6.50 3.82 -6.27
CA SER A 98 -7.03 3.68 -4.91
C SER A 98 -7.50 5.01 -4.33
N SER A 99 -8.27 4.90 -3.26
CA SER A 99 -8.51 5.99 -2.34
C SER A 99 -8.03 5.60 -0.94
N PHE A 100 -7.49 6.56 -0.22
CA PHE A 100 -7.05 6.36 1.16
C PHE A 100 -7.25 7.63 1.99
N HIS A 101 -7.46 7.44 3.28
CA HIS A 101 -7.55 8.51 4.26
C HIS A 101 -6.23 8.69 4.97
N VAL A 102 -5.83 9.93 5.15
CA VAL A 102 -4.61 10.34 5.86
C VAL A 102 -4.99 10.79 7.26
N GLY A 103 -4.36 10.19 8.26
CA GLY A 103 -4.56 10.56 9.67
C GLY A 103 -3.88 11.87 10.06
N ALA A 104 -3.97 12.20 11.34
CA ALA A 104 -3.44 13.45 11.88
C ALA A 104 -1.89 13.50 11.94
N ASN A 105 -1.24 12.33 12.01
CA ASN A 105 0.20 12.17 12.23
C ASN A 105 0.94 11.53 11.06
N ALA A 106 0.35 11.61 9.87
CA ALA A 106 0.97 11.08 8.66
C ALA A 106 2.22 11.87 8.26
N GLU A 107 3.01 11.28 7.35
CA GLU A 107 4.20 11.94 6.82
C GLU A 107 3.91 13.32 6.21
N ALA A 108 4.91 14.19 6.24
CA ALA A 108 4.80 15.58 5.79
C ALA A 108 4.44 15.76 4.30
N CYS A 109 4.58 14.71 3.48
CA CYS A 109 4.18 14.74 2.07
C CYS A 109 2.65 14.64 1.87
N PHE A 110 1.89 14.26 2.90
CA PHE A 110 0.44 14.19 2.86
C PHE A 110 -0.21 15.29 3.69
N ASN A 111 -1.36 15.77 3.23
CA ASN A 111 -2.18 16.67 4.01
C ASN A 111 -2.89 15.89 5.13
N PRO A 112 -2.68 16.25 6.42
CA PRO A 112 -3.34 15.56 7.53
C PRO A 112 -4.87 15.62 7.43
N ASN A 113 -5.54 14.58 7.92
CA ASN A 113 -7.00 14.48 7.98
C ASN A 113 -7.71 14.69 6.63
N SER A 114 -7.08 14.29 5.54
CA SER A 114 -7.61 14.39 4.19
C SER A 114 -7.78 13.01 3.53
N THR A 115 -8.54 12.97 2.45
CA THR A 115 -8.72 11.76 1.64
C THR A 115 -8.15 11.99 0.26
N TYR A 116 -7.28 11.09 -0.16
CA TYR A 116 -6.73 11.05 -1.50
C TYR A 116 -7.54 10.08 -2.33
N SER A 117 -7.83 10.44 -3.58
CA SER A 117 -8.53 9.59 -4.54
C SER A 117 -7.76 9.53 -5.86
N LYS A 118 -8.00 8.48 -6.63
CA LYS A 118 -7.29 8.25 -7.90
C LYS A 118 -5.76 8.16 -7.76
N TRP A 119 -5.29 7.69 -6.63
CA TRP A 119 -3.88 7.38 -6.41
C TRP A 119 -3.50 6.14 -7.19
N GLN A 120 -2.56 6.28 -8.11
CA GLN A 120 -2.15 5.21 -9.02
C GLN A 120 -1.10 4.30 -8.39
N TRP A 121 -1.15 3.03 -8.78
CA TRP A 121 -0.14 2.02 -8.54
C TRP A 121 0.23 1.38 -9.86
N ILE A 122 1.48 1.48 -10.23
CA ILE A 122 2.00 0.94 -11.48
C ILE A 122 2.84 -0.29 -11.18
N LEU A 123 2.38 -1.44 -11.66
CA LEU A 123 3.07 -2.71 -11.49
C LEU A 123 3.43 -3.27 -12.86
N THR A 124 4.56 -3.94 -12.93
CA THR A 124 5.05 -4.58 -14.15
C THR A 124 5.50 -6.00 -13.87
N ARG A 125 5.53 -6.82 -14.90
CA ARG A 125 6.13 -8.15 -14.88
C ARG A 125 6.47 -8.64 -16.26
N ASN A 126 7.29 -9.68 -16.36
CA ASN A 126 7.32 -10.55 -17.52
C ASN A 126 6.29 -11.67 -17.34
N ARG A 127 5.77 -12.22 -18.42
CA ARG A 127 4.69 -13.21 -18.38
C ARG A 127 5.07 -14.41 -17.52
N GLY A 128 4.19 -14.79 -16.61
CA GLY A 128 4.39 -15.90 -15.69
C GLY A 128 5.22 -15.57 -14.46
N GLU A 129 5.70 -14.35 -14.33
CA GLU A 129 6.41 -13.85 -13.14
C GLU A 129 5.46 -13.12 -12.19
N ASP A 130 5.93 -12.89 -10.97
CA ASP A 130 5.23 -12.09 -9.98
C ASP A 130 5.21 -10.61 -10.36
N TRP A 131 4.16 -9.91 -9.95
CA TRP A 131 4.07 -8.47 -10.09
C TRP A 131 5.12 -7.73 -9.26
N VAL A 132 5.72 -6.72 -9.86
CA VAL A 132 6.66 -5.82 -9.20
C VAL A 132 6.08 -4.41 -9.20
N LEU A 133 5.94 -3.80 -8.02
CA LEU A 133 5.54 -2.41 -7.90
C LEU A 133 6.70 -1.50 -8.31
N GLN A 134 6.49 -0.69 -9.34
CA GLN A 134 7.50 0.21 -9.88
C GLN A 134 7.38 1.63 -9.34
N THR A 135 6.17 2.16 -9.33
CA THR A 135 5.92 3.53 -8.89
C THR A 135 4.46 3.72 -8.48
N TRP A 136 4.19 4.82 -7.80
CA TRP A 136 2.85 5.20 -7.34
C TRP A 136 2.73 6.71 -7.23
N GLY A 137 1.51 7.22 -7.18
CA GLY A 137 1.26 8.65 -7.03
C GLY A 137 0.04 9.13 -7.80
N TYR A 138 -0.07 10.44 -7.96
CA TYR A 138 -1.02 11.02 -8.88
C TYR A 138 -0.50 10.91 -10.31
N GLY A 139 -1.41 10.55 -11.24
CA GLY A 139 -1.15 10.54 -12.68
C GLY A 139 -1.32 11.90 -13.31
#